data_182c05e68077c684aacf606672193cc2
#
_entry.id   182c05e68077c684aacf606672193cc2
#
_cell.length_a   1.000
_cell.length_b   1.000
_cell.length_c   1.000
_cell.angle_alpha   90.00
_cell.angle_beta   90.00
_cell.angle_gamma   90.00
#
_symmetry.space_group_name_H-M   'P 1'
#
loop_
_entity.id
_entity.type
_entity.pdbx_description
1 polymer ?
#
loop_
_entity_poly.entity_id
_entity_poly.type
_entity_poly.pdbx_seq_one_letter_code
_entity_poly.pdbx_strand_id
1 'polypeptide(L)'
;EGIDPVADGSDLVTVIASVTDEDGVVKRLNNYHIRFSVEGEGRLLADESSHTNPRPVEWGTAPVLLRTTLRPGKVKIKAEVDSPGLQMPLRGELEFDVLPATHVSIYDEEERGGVIRPVSTVNRSNETEMRNKLNQELKNVERQQTEFGE
;
A
#
# COMPACT_ATOMS: atom_id res chain seq x y z
N GLU A 1 -8.00 6.79 -17.75
CA GLU A 1 -7.22 5.54 -17.88
C GLU A 1 -6.33 5.43 -16.66
N GLY A 2 -6.63 4.47 -15.77
CA GLY A 2 -5.80 4.17 -14.61
C GLY A 2 -4.64 3.27 -15.01
N ILE A 3 -3.55 3.33 -14.25
CA ILE A 3 -2.46 2.36 -14.31
C ILE A 3 -2.91 1.17 -13.47
N ASP A 4 -2.80 -0.04 -14.01
CA ASP A 4 -3.09 -1.25 -13.23
C ASP A 4 -2.11 -1.39 -12.06
N PRO A 5 -2.59 -1.74 -10.87
CA PRO A 5 -1.72 -1.88 -9.71
C PRO A 5 -0.77 -3.07 -9.85
N VAL A 6 0.40 -2.95 -9.26
CA VAL A 6 1.49 -3.94 -9.33
C VAL A 6 1.70 -4.61 -7.97
N ALA A 7 2.03 -5.90 -7.99
CA ALA A 7 2.28 -6.73 -6.81
C ALA A 7 3.69 -6.49 -6.23
N ASP A 8 3.95 -5.28 -5.77
CA ASP A 8 5.23 -4.89 -5.15
C ASP A 8 5.14 -4.68 -3.63
N GLY A 9 3.93 -4.83 -3.06
CA GLY A 9 3.65 -4.63 -1.66
C GLY A 9 3.58 -3.16 -1.23
N SER A 10 3.69 -2.22 -2.16
CA SER A 10 3.70 -0.78 -1.88
C SER A 10 2.65 0.02 -2.66
N ASP A 11 2.15 -0.51 -3.78
CA ASP A 11 1.14 0.17 -4.57
C ASP A 11 -0.15 0.38 -3.78
N LEU A 12 -0.67 1.61 -3.86
CA LEU A 12 -1.88 2.04 -3.18
C LEU A 12 -3.00 2.30 -4.18
N VAL A 13 -4.14 1.68 -3.94
CA VAL A 13 -5.37 1.88 -4.71
C VAL A 13 -6.39 2.58 -3.83
N THR A 14 -6.91 3.72 -4.30
CA THR A 14 -8.04 4.38 -3.65
C THR A 14 -9.33 3.88 -4.28
N VAL A 15 -10.17 3.25 -3.46
CA VAL A 15 -11.51 2.83 -3.86
C VAL A 15 -12.54 3.76 -3.24
N ILE A 16 -13.48 4.25 -4.05
CA ILE A 16 -14.55 5.15 -3.61
C ILE A 16 -15.88 4.44 -3.79
N ALA A 17 -16.57 4.18 -2.68
CA ALA A 17 -17.95 3.72 -2.72
C ALA A 17 -18.89 4.95 -2.77
N SER A 18 -19.87 4.90 -3.66
CA SER A 18 -20.90 5.94 -3.79
C SER A 18 -22.26 5.35 -3.49
N VAL A 19 -23.05 6.05 -2.68
CA VAL A 19 -24.46 5.71 -2.43
C VAL A 19 -25.29 6.36 -3.53
N THR A 20 -25.92 5.54 -4.36
CA THR A 20 -26.75 6.01 -5.49
C THR A 20 -28.20 5.54 -5.36
N ASP A 21 -29.09 6.18 -6.10
CA ASP A 21 -30.42 5.63 -6.37
C ASP A 21 -30.39 4.67 -7.56
N GLU A 22 -31.59 4.21 -7.96
CA GLU A 22 -31.79 3.28 -9.08
C GLU A 22 -31.33 3.87 -10.43
N ASP A 23 -31.35 5.20 -10.56
CA ASP A 23 -30.88 5.93 -11.75
C ASP A 23 -29.37 6.23 -11.73
N GLY A 24 -28.66 5.79 -10.68
CA GLY A 24 -27.22 6.01 -10.52
C GLY A 24 -26.85 7.42 -9.99
N VAL A 25 -27.84 8.21 -9.55
CA VAL A 25 -27.58 9.56 -9.01
C VAL A 25 -27.11 9.47 -7.56
N VAL A 26 -25.96 10.10 -7.26
CA VAL A 26 -25.37 10.09 -5.92
C VAL A 26 -26.27 10.78 -4.90
N LYS A 27 -26.63 10.09 -3.83
CA LYS A 27 -27.40 10.59 -2.70
C LYS A 27 -26.49 11.28 -1.69
N ARG A 28 -26.37 12.59 -1.80
CA ARG A 28 -25.43 13.39 -0.99
C ARG A 28 -25.85 13.60 0.45
N LEU A 29 -27.15 13.52 0.74
CA LEU A 29 -27.72 13.76 2.06
C LEU A 29 -28.12 12.43 2.71
N ASN A 30 -27.12 11.70 3.23
CA ASN A 30 -27.35 10.51 4.03
C ASN A 30 -26.32 10.43 5.16
N ASN A 31 -26.65 9.67 6.21
CA ASN A 31 -25.81 9.46 7.38
C ASN A 31 -25.36 7.99 7.47
N TYR A 32 -25.16 7.35 6.34
CA TYR A 32 -24.74 5.96 6.31
C TYR A 32 -23.28 5.81 6.70
N HIS A 33 -22.95 4.60 7.14
CA HIS A 33 -21.58 4.13 7.28
C HIS A 33 -21.39 2.98 6.31
N ILE A 34 -20.25 2.92 5.67
CA ILE A 34 -19.91 1.83 4.75
C ILE A 34 -18.81 1.00 5.36
N ARG A 35 -19.09 -0.29 5.50
CA ARG A 35 -18.12 -1.31 5.87
C ARG A 35 -17.49 -1.88 4.61
N PHE A 36 -16.17 -1.81 4.55
CA PHE A 36 -15.40 -2.41 3.48
C PHE A 36 -14.81 -3.74 3.91
N SER A 37 -14.77 -4.69 2.99
CA SER A 37 -14.03 -5.94 3.11
C SER A 37 -13.29 -6.24 1.83
N VAL A 38 -12.18 -6.96 1.93
CA VAL A 38 -11.33 -7.32 0.79
C VAL A 38 -11.05 -8.82 0.81
N GLU A 39 -11.06 -9.41 -0.37
CA GLU A 39 -10.65 -10.79 -0.64
C GLU A 39 -9.57 -10.77 -1.73
N GLY A 40 -8.61 -11.72 -1.66
CA GLY A 40 -7.52 -11.84 -2.65
C GLY A 40 -6.27 -11.04 -2.28
N GLU A 41 -5.55 -10.59 -3.30
CA GLU A 41 -4.18 -10.07 -3.17
C GLU A 41 -4.12 -8.56 -2.86
N GLY A 42 -4.95 -8.13 -1.91
CA GLY A 42 -4.99 -6.76 -1.40
C GLY A 42 -5.26 -6.70 0.09
N ARG A 43 -4.84 -5.61 0.71
CA ARG A 43 -5.08 -5.32 2.14
C ARG A 43 -5.67 -3.94 2.31
N LEU A 44 -6.77 -3.86 3.06
CA LEU A 44 -7.33 -2.58 3.47
C LEU A 44 -6.40 -1.90 4.47
N LEU A 45 -6.16 -0.61 4.26
CA LEU A 45 -5.49 0.27 5.23
C LEU A 45 -6.54 0.99 6.08
N ALA A 46 -7.51 0.24 6.57
CA ALA A 46 -8.62 0.73 7.37
C ALA A 46 -9.07 -0.35 8.33
N ASP A 47 -9.27 0.00 9.58
CA ASP A 47 -9.71 -0.92 10.62
C ASP A 47 -10.72 -0.29 11.58
N GLU A 48 -11.31 -1.12 12.44
CA GLU A 48 -12.31 -0.72 13.41
C GLU A 48 -11.70 0.07 14.58
N SER A 49 -10.45 -0.21 14.95
CA SER A 49 -9.75 0.44 16.06
C SER A 49 -9.39 1.89 15.74
N SER A 50 -9.08 2.19 14.48
CA SER A 50 -8.84 3.55 13.98
C SER A 50 -10.12 4.29 13.57
N HIS A 51 -11.29 3.68 13.69
CA HIS A 51 -12.59 4.21 13.25
C HIS A 51 -12.63 4.57 11.77
N THR A 52 -11.83 3.89 10.96
CA THR A 52 -11.75 4.10 9.51
C THR A 52 -12.51 3.04 8.71
N ASN A 53 -12.99 1.98 9.39
CA ASN A 53 -13.86 0.97 8.81
C ASN A 53 -14.77 0.36 9.92
N PRO A 54 -16.09 0.62 9.92
CA PRO A 54 -16.88 1.28 8.88
C PRO A 54 -16.59 2.79 8.78
N ARG A 55 -16.68 3.32 7.57
CA ARG A 55 -16.43 4.72 7.27
C ARG A 55 -17.73 5.51 7.10
N PRO A 56 -17.87 6.68 7.72
CA PRO A 56 -19.01 7.55 7.47
C PRO A 56 -19.02 8.02 6.02
N VAL A 57 -20.21 8.10 5.44
CA VAL A 57 -20.42 8.63 4.10
C VAL A 57 -20.42 10.15 4.16
N GLU A 58 -19.59 10.78 3.35
CA GLU A 58 -19.50 12.23 3.21
C GLU A 58 -19.90 12.63 1.78
N TRP A 59 -20.89 13.46 1.64
CA TRP A 59 -21.42 13.89 0.34
C TRP A 59 -21.82 12.74 -0.59
N GLY A 60 -22.30 11.65 -0.01
CA GLY A 60 -22.74 10.47 -0.74
C GLY A 60 -21.62 9.49 -1.10
N THR A 61 -20.38 9.71 -0.64
CA THR A 61 -19.23 8.88 -0.94
C THR A 61 -18.44 8.49 0.31
N ALA A 62 -17.77 7.35 0.25
CA ALA A 62 -16.83 6.90 1.27
C ALA A 62 -15.57 6.31 0.60
N PRO A 63 -14.40 6.93 0.78
CA PRO A 63 -13.15 6.40 0.26
C PRO A 63 -12.53 5.37 1.20
N VAL A 64 -11.83 4.40 0.65
CA VAL A 64 -10.95 3.48 1.38
C VAL A 64 -9.64 3.28 0.61
N LEU A 65 -8.55 3.14 1.33
CA LEU A 65 -7.25 2.80 0.76
C LEU A 65 -7.01 1.30 0.84
N LEU A 66 -6.50 0.75 -0.24
CA LEU A 66 -6.05 -0.63 -0.34
C LEU A 66 -4.58 -0.62 -0.75
N ARG A 67 -3.78 -1.48 -0.15
CA ARG A 67 -2.40 -1.76 -0.55
C ARG A 67 -2.32 -3.13 -1.20
N THR A 68 -1.55 -3.26 -2.28
CA THR A 68 -1.28 -4.55 -2.93
C THR A 68 -0.39 -5.43 -2.05
N THR A 69 -0.48 -6.77 -2.26
CA THR A 69 0.46 -7.74 -1.69
C THR A 69 1.67 -7.91 -2.61
N LEU A 70 2.58 -8.80 -2.25
CA LEU A 70 3.71 -9.20 -3.10
C LEU A 70 3.33 -10.25 -4.16
N ARG A 71 2.07 -10.69 -4.18
CA ARG A 71 1.58 -11.71 -5.11
C ARG A 71 0.66 -11.09 -6.14
N PRO A 72 0.88 -11.35 -7.42
CA PRO A 72 -0.08 -10.96 -8.45
C PRO A 72 -1.35 -11.80 -8.34
N GLY A 73 -2.47 -11.21 -8.68
CA GLY A 73 -3.76 -11.92 -8.64
C GLY A 73 -4.95 -10.98 -8.57
N LYS A 74 -6.11 -11.55 -8.31
CA LYS A 74 -7.36 -10.82 -8.23
C LYS A 74 -7.57 -10.23 -6.85
N VAL A 75 -8.13 -9.02 -6.85
CA VAL A 75 -8.63 -8.34 -5.65
C VAL A 75 -10.11 -8.09 -5.84
N LYS A 76 -10.90 -8.51 -4.86
CA LYS A 76 -12.33 -8.24 -4.80
C LYS A 76 -12.63 -7.41 -3.54
N ILE A 77 -13.15 -6.22 -3.73
CA ILE A 77 -13.60 -5.34 -2.65
C ILE A 77 -15.12 -5.35 -2.61
N LYS A 78 -15.64 -5.48 -1.39
CA LYS A 78 -17.07 -5.35 -1.09
C LYS A 78 -17.27 -4.14 -0.21
N ALA A 79 -18.28 -3.35 -0.53
CA ALA A 79 -18.75 -2.23 0.27
C ALA A 79 -20.19 -2.49 0.66
N GLU A 80 -20.49 -2.43 1.93
CA GLU A 80 -21.83 -2.67 2.47
C GLU A 80 -22.22 -1.57 3.44
N VAL A 81 -23.45 -1.10 3.33
CA VAL A 81 -23.97 -0.08 4.26
C VAL A 81 -24.21 -0.72 5.62
N ASP A 82 -23.44 -0.28 6.60
CA ASP A 82 -23.55 -0.66 8.01
C ASP A 82 -24.52 0.31 8.70
N SER A 83 -25.82 0.06 8.56
CA SER A 83 -26.85 0.90 9.15
C SER A 83 -27.93 0.06 9.81
N PRO A 84 -28.15 0.24 11.13
CA PRO A 84 -29.22 -0.46 11.83
C PRO A 84 -30.60 -0.13 11.25
N GLY A 85 -31.40 -1.14 10.96
CA GLY A 85 -32.79 -0.97 10.53
C GLY A 85 -33.02 -0.98 9.03
N LEU A 86 -31.99 -1.13 8.19
CA LEU A 86 -32.18 -1.43 6.78
C LEU A 86 -32.67 -2.88 6.63
N GLN A 87 -33.82 -3.05 5.98
CA GLN A 87 -34.38 -4.39 5.71
C GLN A 87 -33.55 -5.18 4.66
N MET A 88 -32.86 -4.45 3.77
CA MET A 88 -31.92 -5.02 2.80
C MET A 88 -30.64 -4.15 2.81
N PRO A 89 -29.48 -4.74 3.10
CA PRO A 89 -28.26 -3.98 3.07
C PRO A 89 -27.93 -3.55 1.63
N LEU A 90 -27.68 -2.25 1.44
CA LEU A 90 -27.11 -1.73 0.21
C LEU A 90 -25.67 -2.19 0.11
N ARG A 91 -25.30 -2.74 -1.02
CA ARG A 91 -23.95 -3.28 -1.26
C ARG A 91 -23.47 -3.04 -2.67
N GLY A 92 -22.18 -2.91 -2.82
CA GLY A 92 -21.49 -2.87 -4.10
C GLY A 92 -20.22 -3.72 -4.05
N GLU A 93 -19.76 -4.16 -5.20
CA GLU A 93 -18.54 -4.95 -5.36
C GLU A 93 -17.70 -4.39 -6.50
N LEU A 94 -16.39 -4.46 -6.35
CA LEU A 94 -15.41 -4.11 -7.38
C LEU A 94 -14.36 -5.21 -7.42
N GLU A 95 -14.03 -5.68 -8.63
CA GLU A 95 -12.97 -6.64 -8.87
C GLU A 95 -11.97 -6.06 -9.87
N PHE A 96 -10.68 -6.25 -9.60
CA PHE A 96 -9.59 -5.88 -10.51
C PHE A 96 -8.40 -6.81 -10.32
N ASP A 97 -7.50 -6.79 -11.30
CA ASP A 97 -6.28 -7.59 -11.29
C ASP A 97 -5.09 -6.77 -10.79
N VAL A 98 -4.22 -7.41 -10.00
CA VAL A 98 -2.91 -6.89 -9.60
C VAL A 98 -1.87 -7.58 -10.45
N LEU A 99 -1.10 -6.81 -11.22
CA LEU A 99 -0.11 -7.32 -12.15
C LEU A 99 1.18 -7.76 -11.44
N PRO A 100 1.94 -8.69 -12.05
CA PRO A 100 3.25 -9.06 -11.53
C PRO A 100 4.21 -7.87 -11.48
N ALA A 101 4.98 -7.75 -10.40
CA ALA A 101 6.06 -6.78 -10.32
C ALA A 101 7.19 -7.16 -11.30
N THR A 102 7.68 -6.18 -12.05
CA THR A 102 8.81 -6.33 -12.97
C THR A 102 10.16 -6.02 -12.34
N HIS A 103 10.16 -5.53 -11.12
CA HIS A 103 11.35 -5.17 -10.35
C HIS A 103 11.34 -5.88 -8.99
N VAL A 104 12.50 -5.97 -8.36
CA VAL A 104 12.63 -6.58 -7.04
C VAL A 104 11.93 -5.70 -6.01
N SER A 105 11.00 -6.28 -5.26
CA SER A 105 10.35 -5.60 -4.15
C SER A 105 11.38 -5.25 -3.07
N ILE A 106 11.27 -4.04 -2.52
CA ILE A 106 12.07 -3.59 -1.39
C ILE A 106 11.50 -4.07 -0.04
N TYR A 107 10.34 -4.70 -0.06
CA TYR A 107 9.66 -5.22 1.12
C TYR A 107 9.45 -6.73 0.98
N ASP A 108 9.69 -7.44 2.07
CA ASP A 108 9.34 -8.85 2.20
C ASP A 108 8.14 -8.97 3.14
N GLU A 109 7.15 -9.75 2.74
CA GLU A 109 5.94 -9.97 3.52
C GLU A 109 6.08 -11.30 4.26
N GLU A 110 6.36 -11.26 5.57
CA GLU A 110 6.40 -12.50 6.37
C GLU A 110 5.03 -13.18 6.37
N GLU A 111 5.01 -14.48 6.15
CA GLU A 111 3.79 -15.32 6.12
C GLU A 111 2.99 -15.33 7.43
N ARG A 112 3.57 -14.79 8.51
CA ARG A 112 2.95 -14.71 9.84
C ARG A 112 2.64 -13.28 10.25
N GLY A 113 1.49 -12.78 9.86
CA GLY A 113 0.90 -11.60 10.49
C GLY A 113 1.11 -10.27 9.79
N GLY A 114 1.56 -10.25 8.54
CA GLY A 114 1.55 -9.01 7.75
C GLY A 114 2.53 -7.93 8.23
N VAL A 115 3.61 -8.33 8.88
CA VAL A 115 4.70 -7.40 9.20
C VAL A 115 5.58 -7.27 7.96
N ILE A 116 5.55 -6.12 7.33
CA ILE A 116 6.47 -5.79 6.23
C ILE A 116 7.81 -5.47 6.85
N ARG A 117 8.82 -6.25 6.51
CA ARG A 117 10.21 -5.93 6.85
C ARG A 117 10.90 -5.37 5.61
N PRO A 118 11.65 -4.27 5.74
CA PRO A 118 12.47 -3.81 4.63
C PRO A 118 13.51 -4.88 4.30
N VAL A 119 13.53 -5.32 3.05
CA VAL A 119 14.60 -6.19 2.56
C VAL A 119 15.88 -5.35 2.54
N SER A 120 16.77 -5.58 3.48
CA SER A 120 18.08 -4.94 3.49
C SER A 120 18.95 -5.55 2.39
N THR A 121 18.70 -5.17 1.15
CA THR A 121 19.55 -5.52 -0.01
C THR A 121 20.78 -4.63 -0.12
N VAL A 122 21.01 -3.76 0.85
CA VAL A 122 22.31 -3.10 0.96
C VAL A 122 23.30 -4.16 1.41
N ASN A 123 24.06 -4.67 0.45
CA ASN A 123 25.16 -5.58 0.68
C ASN A 123 26.18 -4.82 1.55
N ARG A 124 26.09 -4.98 2.88
CA ARG A 124 27.01 -4.35 3.84
C ARG A 124 28.48 -4.66 3.55
N SER A 125 28.75 -5.77 2.82
CA SER A 125 30.07 -6.09 2.31
C SER A 125 30.61 -5.05 1.33
N ASN A 126 29.78 -4.54 0.41
CA ASN A 126 30.19 -3.52 -0.56
C ASN A 126 30.43 -2.14 0.10
N GLU A 127 29.64 -1.79 1.10
CA GLU A 127 29.85 -0.55 1.86
C GLU A 127 31.15 -0.59 2.68
N THR A 128 31.43 -1.72 3.29
CA THR A 128 32.66 -1.92 4.07
C THR A 128 33.89 -1.93 3.15
N GLU A 129 33.83 -2.55 1.98
CA GLU A 129 34.91 -2.54 0.99
C GLU A 129 35.15 -1.15 0.41
N MET A 130 34.09 -0.41 0.09
CA MET A 130 34.18 0.97 -0.41
C MET A 130 34.76 1.91 0.63
N ARG A 131 34.38 1.76 1.89
CA ARG A 131 34.93 2.52 3.02
C ARG A 131 36.39 2.20 3.27
N ASN A 132 36.79 0.95 3.14
CA ASN A 132 38.19 0.52 3.28
C ASN A 132 39.06 1.05 2.15
N LYS A 133 38.58 1.04 0.89
CA LYS A 133 39.28 1.66 -0.25
C LYS A 133 39.47 3.15 -0.06
N LEU A 134 38.41 3.88 0.34
CA LEU A 134 38.48 5.31 0.58
C LEU A 134 39.49 5.65 1.69
N ASN A 135 39.49 4.89 2.78
CA ASN A 135 40.46 5.09 3.88
C ASN A 135 41.92 4.78 3.46
N GLN A 136 42.14 3.83 2.52
CA GLN A 136 43.46 3.57 1.96
C GLN A 136 43.94 4.71 1.05
N GLU A 137 43.04 5.25 0.23
CA GLU A 137 43.36 6.40 -0.64
C GLU A 137 43.69 7.64 0.17
N LEU A 138 42.91 7.94 1.22
CA LEU A 138 43.22 9.07 2.14
C LEU A 138 44.60 8.92 2.79
N LYS A 139 44.95 7.75 3.29
CA LYS A 139 46.28 7.51 3.87
C LYS A 139 47.41 7.64 2.85
N ASN A 140 47.19 7.33 1.60
CA ASN A 140 48.19 7.47 0.54
C ASN A 140 48.38 8.96 0.19
N VAL A 141 47.30 9.76 0.15
CA VAL A 141 47.38 11.20 -0.09
C VAL A 141 48.11 11.90 1.07
N GLU A 142 47.83 11.53 2.33
CA GLU A 142 48.54 12.08 3.50
C GLU A 142 50.04 11.77 3.46
N ARG A 143 50.44 10.56 3.04
CA ARG A 143 51.87 10.21 2.88
C ARG A 143 52.57 11.04 1.80
N GLN A 144 51.91 11.24 0.66
CA GLN A 144 52.45 12.09 -0.40
C GLN A 144 52.62 13.54 0.01
N GLN A 145 51.72 14.08 0.82
CA GLN A 145 51.82 15.44 1.33
C GLN A 145 52.97 15.60 2.35
N THR A 146 53.30 14.57 3.11
CA THR A 146 54.43 14.61 4.06
C THR A 146 55.77 14.45 3.38
N GLU A 147 55.85 13.79 2.20
CA GLU A 147 57.12 13.64 1.43
C GLU A 147 57.47 14.91 0.61
N PHE A 148 56.54 15.83 0.34
CA PHE A 148 56.79 17.07 -0.40
C PHE A 148 56.93 18.30 0.49
N GLY A 149 57.00 18.14 1.81
CA GLY A 149 57.04 19.20 2.81
C GLY A 149 58.39 19.41 3.52
N GLU A 150 59.52 18.92 2.96
CA GLU A 150 60.87 19.24 3.40
C GLU A 150 61.61 20.11 2.38
#